data_8c6a47a358a16ba4a27a0946c0833232
#
_entry.id   8c6a47a358a16ba4a27a0946c0833232
#
_cell.length_a   1.000
_cell.length_b   1.000
_cell.length_c   1.000
_cell.angle_alpha   90.00
_cell.angle_beta   90.00
_cell.angle_gamma   90.00
#
_symmetry.space_group_name_H-M   'P 1'
#
loop_
_entity.id
_entity.type
_entity.pdbx_description
1 polymer ?
#
loop_
_entity_poly.entity_id
_entity_poly.type
_entity_poly.pdbx_seq_one_letter_code
_entity_poly.pdbx_strand_id
1 'polypeptide(L)'
;MNKAAKAGGLQTEFDFTLPRGFVDEGGTLHKKGKMRLATAMDEIAPLRDPRVRANQAYLVVILLARVITSLGTVENIDTNVVENMFSADLAYLQDFYRKINELSPDESAEDDGGGE
;
A
#
# COMPACT_ATOMS: atom_id res chain seq x y z
N MET A 1 1.20 -7.26 19.70
CA MET A 1 0.41 -8.02 19.26
C MET A 1 0.01 -7.87 17.90
N ASN A 2 -0.03 -8.74 17.21
CA ASN A 2 -0.15 -8.68 15.89
C ASN A 2 -1.33 -9.28 15.33
N LYS A 3 -2.42 -9.08 15.99
CA LYS A 3 -3.59 -9.62 15.53
C LYS A 3 -4.01 -9.09 14.23
N ALA A 4 -3.60 -7.87 13.93
CA ALA A 4 -4.00 -7.25 12.69
C ALA A 4 -3.37 -7.93 11.49
N ALA A 5 -2.29 -8.64 11.70
CA ALA A 5 -1.63 -9.27 10.59
C ALA A 5 -2.37 -10.48 10.05
N LYS A 6 -3.31 -11.01 10.83
CA LYS A 6 -4.09 -12.13 10.38
C LYS A 6 -5.52 -12.02 10.82
N ALA A 7 -6.43 -12.33 9.95
CA ALA A 7 -7.84 -12.29 10.24
C ALA A 7 -8.41 -13.61 9.78
N GLY A 8 -8.75 -14.49 10.73
CA GLY A 8 -9.31 -15.77 10.39
C GLY A 8 -8.38 -16.62 9.54
N GLY A 9 -7.09 -16.53 9.78
CA GLY A 9 -6.12 -17.28 9.01
C GLY A 9 -5.61 -16.54 7.79
N LEU A 10 -6.19 -15.40 7.49
CA LEU A 10 -5.78 -14.62 6.33
C LEU A 10 -4.74 -13.59 6.71
N GLN A 11 -3.67 -13.54 5.97
CA GLN A 11 -2.65 -12.53 6.21
C GLN A 11 -3.12 -11.21 5.63
N THR A 12 -3.12 -10.17 6.43
CA THR A 12 -3.61 -8.87 6.00
C THR A 12 -2.56 -7.78 5.97
N GLU A 13 -1.37 -8.04 6.49
CA GLU A 13 -0.25 -7.09 6.42
C GLU A 13 0.97 -7.79 5.87
N PHE A 14 1.73 -7.06 5.05
CA PHE A 14 2.88 -7.63 4.35
C PHE A 14 4.07 -6.69 4.48
N ASP A 15 5.24 -7.25 4.75
CA ASP A 15 6.46 -6.46 4.87
C ASP A 15 7.02 -6.12 3.51
N PHE A 16 7.57 -4.92 3.39
CA PHE A 16 8.27 -4.55 2.17
C PHE A 16 9.60 -3.88 2.52
N THR A 17 10.48 -3.81 1.53
CA THR A 17 11.74 -3.10 1.67
C THR A 17 11.91 -2.24 0.43
N LEU A 18 11.96 -0.92 0.63
CA LEU A 18 12.11 0.01 -0.49
C LEU A 18 13.48 -0.16 -1.13
N PRO A 19 13.57 -0.17 -2.44
CA PRO A 19 14.85 -0.31 -3.11
C PRO A 19 15.83 0.82 -2.81
N ARG A 20 15.36 2.06 -2.75
CA ARG A 20 16.23 3.18 -2.43
C ARG A 20 16.07 3.67 -1.01
N GLY A 21 14.84 3.80 -0.58
CA GLY A 21 14.54 4.25 0.77
C GLY A 21 14.07 5.69 0.81
N PHE A 22 13.25 5.98 1.80
CA PHE A 22 12.69 7.31 2.01
C PHE A 22 13.57 8.06 3.03
N VAL A 23 13.99 9.26 2.67
CA VAL A 23 14.80 10.10 3.56
C VAL A 23 13.86 11.15 4.16
N ASP A 24 13.75 11.16 5.49
CA ASP A 24 12.83 12.10 6.13
C ASP A 24 13.51 13.46 6.28
N GLU A 25 12.80 14.41 6.88
CA GLU A 25 13.29 15.77 6.99
C GLU A 25 14.55 15.86 7.83
N GLY A 26 14.72 14.96 8.76
CA GLY A 26 15.91 14.93 9.59
C GLY A 26 17.09 14.22 8.96
N GLY A 27 16.91 13.69 7.76
CA GLY A 27 17.98 13.00 7.06
C GLY A 27 18.08 11.52 7.34
N THR A 28 17.10 10.95 8.04
CA THR A 28 17.11 9.51 8.35
C THR A 28 16.52 8.71 7.20
N LEU A 29 17.20 7.63 6.86
CA LEU A 29 16.76 6.76 5.76
C LEU A 29 15.88 5.65 6.30
N HIS A 30 14.72 5.46 5.67
CA HIS A 30 13.78 4.42 6.06
C HIS A 30 13.50 3.51 4.87
N LYS A 31 13.72 2.23 5.04
CA LYS A 31 13.51 1.27 3.94
C LYS A 31 12.45 0.23 4.24
N LYS A 32 12.36 -0.22 5.47
CA LYS A 32 11.44 -1.31 5.81
C LYS A 32 10.10 -0.78 6.25
N GLY A 33 9.06 -1.37 5.72
CA GLY A 33 7.71 -0.95 6.08
C GLY A 33 6.73 -2.07 5.94
N LYS A 34 5.46 -1.75 6.12
CA LYS A 34 4.37 -2.71 6.01
C LYS A 34 3.23 -2.09 5.23
N MET A 35 2.57 -2.93 4.44
CA MET A 35 1.40 -2.53 3.68
C MET A 35 0.28 -3.49 4.01
N ARG A 36 -0.91 -2.97 4.26
CA ARG A 36 -2.06 -3.83 4.53
C ARG A 36 -2.83 -4.07 3.25
N LEU A 37 -3.64 -5.11 3.26
CA LEU A 37 -4.54 -5.34 2.15
C LEU A 37 -5.49 -4.15 2.02
N ALA A 38 -5.85 -3.84 0.82
CA ALA A 38 -6.78 -2.75 0.55
C ALA A 38 -8.21 -3.27 0.63
N THR A 39 -9.10 -2.38 1.03
CA THR A 39 -10.53 -2.67 0.94
C THR A 39 -11.07 -1.92 -0.27
N ALA A 40 -12.31 -2.23 -0.63
CA ALA A 40 -12.97 -1.51 -1.72
C ALA A 40 -12.99 0.00 -1.43
N MET A 41 -13.22 0.38 -0.18
CA MET A 41 -13.28 1.80 0.15
C MET A 41 -11.93 2.50 -0.04
N ASP A 42 -10.83 1.78 0.12
CA ASP A 42 -9.51 2.36 -0.13
C ASP A 42 -9.35 2.77 -1.58
N GLU A 43 -10.06 2.11 -2.48
CA GLU A 43 -9.98 2.46 -3.91
C GLU A 43 -11.06 3.44 -4.31
N ILE A 44 -12.16 3.49 -3.58
CA ILE A 44 -13.26 4.38 -3.88
C ILE A 44 -13.07 5.77 -3.31
N ALA A 45 -12.68 5.85 -2.04
CA ALA A 45 -12.58 7.13 -1.37
C ALA A 45 -11.65 8.13 -2.07
N PRO A 46 -10.48 7.70 -2.57
CA PRO A 46 -9.61 8.67 -3.23
C PRO A 46 -10.23 9.32 -4.47
N LEU A 47 -11.18 8.65 -5.10
CA LEU A 47 -11.80 9.21 -6.31
C LEU A 47 -12.61 10.47 -6.00
N ARG A 48 -12.96 10.68 -4.74
CA ARG A 48 -13.69 11.88 -4.35
C ARG A 48 -12.75 13.03 -4.01
N ASP A 49 -11.46 12.75 -3.90
CA ASP A 49 -10.50 13.77 -3.49
C ASP A 49 -10.30 14.78 -4.61
N PRO A 50 -10.39 16.09 -4.31
CA PRO A 50 -10.22 17.10 -5.35
C PRO A 50 -8.88 17.01 -6.08
N ARG A 51 -7.84 16.53 -5.38
CA ARG A 51 -6.52 16.41 -6.01
C ARG A 51 -6.55 15.37 -7.12
N VAL A 52 -7.30 14.29 -6.93
CA VAL A 52 -7.44 13.26 -7.95
C VAL A 52 -8.31 13.76 -9.08
N ARG A 53 -9.36 14.50 -8.75
CA ARG A 53 -10.24 15.05 -9.79
C ARG A 53 -9.51 16.03 -10.66
N ALA A 54 -8.57 16.77 -10.11
CA ALA A 54 -7.76 17.70 -10.88
C ALA A 54 -6.65 16.97 -11.64
N ASN A 55 -6.11 15.91 -11.11
CA ASN A 55 -5.02 15.18 -11.74
C ASN A 55 -5.07 13.73 -11.32
N GLN A 56 -5.51 12.86 -12.23
CA GLN A 56 -5.69 11.46 -11.92
C GLN A 56 -4.41 10.75 -11.50
N ALA A 57 -3.27 11.26 -11.88
CA ALA A 57 -2.02 10.65 -11.45
C ALA A 57 -1.86 10.68 -9.93
N TYR A 58 -2.61 11.56 -9.26
CA TYR A 58 -2.51 11.68 -7.81
C TYR A 58 -3.20 10.53 -7.08
N LEU A 59 -3.97 9.73 -7.80
CA LEU A 59 -4.69 8.61 -7.20
C LEU A 59 -3.75 7.65 -6.48
N VAL A 60 -2.63 7.31 -7.09
CA VAL A 60 -1.72 6.34 -6.51
C VAL A 60 -1.11 6.88 -5.22
N VAL A 61 -0.88 8.19 -5.15
CA VAL A 61 -0.30 8.80 -3.96
C VAL A 61 -1.25 8.64 -2.78
N ILE A 62 -2.52 8.94 -3.00
CA ILE A 62 -3.50 8.86 -1.92
C ILE A 62 -3.74 7.41 -1.53
N LEU A 63 -3.83 6.53 -2.51
CA LEU A 63 -4.05 5.12 -2.24
C LEU A 63 -2.92 4.54 -1.40
N LEU A 64 -1.67 4.80 -1.76
CA LEU A 64 -0.54 4.27 -1.01
C LEU A 64 -0.49 4.85 0.40
N ALA A 65 -0.82 6.13 0.55
CA ALA A 65 -0.82 6.73 1.89
C ALA A 65 -1.85 6.06 2.79
N ARG A 66 -2.92 5.52 2.21
CA ARG A 66 -3.96 4.85 3.01
C ARG A 66 -3.53 3.45 3.46
N VAL A 67 -2.78 2.74 2.62
CA VAL A 67 -2.51 1.32 2.89
C VAL A 67 -1.14 1.04 3.49
N ILE A 68 -0.21 1.98 3.45
CA ILE A 68 1.08 1.80 4.11
C ILE A 68 0.89 2.06 5.60
N THR A 69 1.11 1.04 6.41
CA THR A 69 0.86 1.14 7.84
C THR A 69 2.10 1.47 8.64
N SER A 70 3.28 1.26 8.07
CA SER A 70 4.52 1.67 8.73
C SER A 70 5.61 1.86 7.71
N LEU A 71 6.58 2.70 8.04
CA LEU A 71 7.76 2.91 7.22
C LEU A 71 8.86 3.40 8.17
N GLY A 72 9.73 2.47 8.57
CA GLY A 72 10.79 2.79 9.52
C GLY A 72 10.19 3.38 10.78
N THR A 73 10.69 4.52 11.19
CA THR A 73 10.18 5.20 12.37
C THR A 73 9.36 6.45 12.02
N VAL A 74 8.94 6.58 10.77
CA VAL A 74 8.10 7.70 10.36
C VAL A 74 6.76 7.60 11.11
N GLU A 75 6.40 8.67 11.80
CA GLU A 75 5.23 8.61 12.66
C GLU A 75 3.91 8.69 11.92
N ASN A 76 3.86 9.45 10.87
CA ASN A 76 2.61 9.64 10.17
C ASN A 76 2.85 9.54 8.68
N ILE A 77 2.32 8.49 8.06
CA ILE A 77 2.51 8.27 6.65
C ILE A 77 1.33 8.85 5.90
N ASP A 78 1.53 10.05 5.39
CA ASP A 78 0.48 10.76 4.67
C ASP A 78 0.90 10.96 3.22
N THR A 79 0.13 11.75 2.48
CA THR A 79 0.43 11.97 1.08
C THR A 79 1.75 12.70 0.88
N ASN A 80 2.14 13.51 1.86
CA ASN A 80 3.40 14.22 1.76
C ASN A 80 4.59 13.25 1.77
N VAL A 81 4.50 12.21 2.57
CA VAL A 81 5.55 11.19 2.61
C VAL A 81 5.65 10.50 1.25
N VAL A 82 4.51 10.09 0.70
CA VAL A 82 4.51 9.38 -0.57
C VAL A 82 4.99 10.27 -1.70
N GLU A 83 4.60 11.54 -1.68
CA GLU A 83 5.02 12.50 -2.71
C GLU A 83 6.53 12.67 -2.74
N ASN A 84 7.17 12.52 -1.61
CA ASN A 84 8.60 12.75 -1.51
C ASN A 84 9.46 11.50 -1.63
N MET A 85 8.85 10.37 -1.97
CA MET A 85 9.61 9.16 -2.22
C MET A 85 10.29 9.26 -3.58
N PHE A 86 11.38 8.52 -3.73
CA PHE A 86 12.03 8.43 -5.03
C PHE A 86 11.13 7.65 -5.99
N SER A 87 11.21 7.97 -7.26
CA SER A 87 10.38 7.32 -8.27
C SER A 87 10.49 5.81 -8.29
N ALA A 88 11.70 5.30 -8.07
CA ALA A 88 11.90 3.86 -8.08
C ALA A 88 11.13 3.20 -6.94
N ASP A 89 11.06 3.86 -5.79
CA ASP A 89 10.34 3.32 -4.65
C ASP A 89 8.84 3.37 -4.89
N LEU A 90 8.36 4.42 -5.53
CA LEU A 90 6.95 4.52 -5.85
C LEU A 90 6.54 3.41 -6.81
N ALA A 91 7.36 3.17 -7.83
CA ALA A 91 7.08 2.10 -8.77
C ALA A 91 7.07 0.74 -8.09
N TYR A 92 8.03 0.53 -7.19
CA TYR A 92 8.11 -0.71 -6.43
C TYR A 92 6.84 -0.90 -5.58
N LEU A 93 6.38 0.16 -4.93
CA LEU A 93 5.20 0.07 -4.07
C LEU A 93 3.93 -0.18 -4.86
N GLN A 94 3.82 0.38 -6.05
CA GLN A 94 2.66 0.12 -6.90
C GLN A 94 2.63 -1.36 -7.30
N ASP A 95 3.78 -1.91 -7.64
CA ASP A 95 3.87 -3.31 -8.00
C ASP A 95 3.57 -4.19 -6.79
N PHE A 96 4.11 -3.82 -5.64
CA PHE A 96 3.88 -4.56 -4.40
C PHE A 96 2.39 -4.55 -4.04
N TYR A 97 1.75 -3.40 -4.16
CA TYR A 97 0.33 -3.25 -3.89
C TYR A 97 -0.47 -4.21 -4.77
N ARG A 98 -0.14 -4.25 -6.04
CA ARG A 98 -0.86 -5.11 -6.95
C ARG A 98 -0.68 -6.57 -6.58
N LYS A 99 0.52 -6.95 -6.24
CA LYS A 99 0.80 -8.35 -5.93
C LYS A 99 0.10 -8.84 -4.68
N ILE A 100 0.08 -8.04 -3.62
CA ILE A 100 -0.55 -8.52 -2.39
C ILE A 100 -2.06 -8.49 -2.49
N ASN A 101 -2.63 -7.69 -3.38
CA ASN A 101 -4.08 -7.57 -3.47
C ASN A 101 -4.71 -8.47 -4.54
N GLU A 102 -3.92 -9.08 -5.41
CA GLU A 102 -4.52 -9.97 -6.38
C GLU A 102 -4.61 -11.38 -5.80
N LEU A 103 -5.59 -12.13 -6.26
CA LEU A 103 -5.76 -13.48 -5.78
C LEU A 103 -4.73 -14.39 -6.44
N SER A 104 -4.22 -15.33 -5.66
CA SER A 104 -3.33 -16.33 -6.23
C SER A 104 -4.17 -17.25 -7.11
N PRO A 105 -3.56 -17.98 -8.00
CA PRO A 105 -4.31 -18.93 -8.82
C PRO A 105 -5.10 -19.92 -8.00
N ASP A 106 -4.56 -20.36 -6.86
CA ASP A 106 -5.27 -21.29 -6.00
C ASP A 106 -6.50 -20.66 -5.38
N GLU A 107 -6.39 -19.42 -4.92
CA GLU A 107 -7.52 -18.73 -4.34
C GLU A 107 -8.59 -18.49 -5.39
N SER A 108 -8.17 -18.12 -6.58
CA SER A 108 -9.08 -17.90 -7.64
C SER A 108 -9.82 -19.17 -8.04
N ALA A 109 -9.10 -20.27 -8.08
CA ALA A 109 -9.68 -21.53 -8.43
C ALA A 109 -10.73 -21.97 -7.43
N GLU A 110 -10.49 -21.70 -6.17
CA GLU A 110 -11.45 -22.03 -5.14
C GLU A 110 -12.72 -21.25 -5.31
N ASP A 111 -12.60 -19.97 -5.57
CA ASP A 111 -13.75 -19.15 -5.77
C ASP A 111 -14.51 -19.59 -6.98
N ASP A 112 -13.81 -19.86 -8.04
CA ASP A 112 -14.43 -20.24 -9.26
C ASP A 112 -15.13 -21.55 -9.14
N GLY A 113 -14.57 -22.44 -8.38
CA GLY A 113 -15.18 -23.71 -8.19
C GLY A 113 -16.59 -23.57 -7.72
N GLY A 114 -16.81 -22.59 -6.87
CA GLY A 114 -18.14 -22.35 -6.40
C GLY A 114 -19.01 -21.71 -7.45
N GLY A 115 -18.43 -20.92 -8.27
CA GLY A 115 -19.19 -20.21 -9.23
C GLY A 115 -19.53 -20.99 -10.45
N GLU A 116 -18.85 -22.01 -10.66
CA GLU A 116 -19.12 -22.80 -11.82
C GLU A 116 -20.23 -23.76 -11.63
#